data_8d4cf0ea3fb1778e9f2bef3e4144682d
#
_entry.id   8d4cf0ea3fb1778e9f2bef3e4144682d
#
_cell.length_a   1.000
_cell.length_b   1.000
_cell.length_c   1.000
_cell.angle_alpha   90.00
_cell.angle_beta   90.00
_cell.angle_gamma   90.00
#
_symmetry.space_group_name_H-M   'P 1'
#
loop_
_entity.id
_entity.type
_entity.pdbx_description
1 polymer ?
#
loop_
_entity_poly.entity_id
_entity_poly.type
_entity_poly.pdbx_seq_one_letter_code
_entity_poly.pdbx_strand_id
1 'polypeptide(L)'
;MQQAAEVDLDRLVDYKTEYCSVIKKHKITGDNLTGLCPFHDDRANSFSVDLKTGMWHCFAEDEGGNFVTFYAKLNGLDTKEAYKQILEKYGALNEPQEKPKEKKPGLDHYTVSQYSFEKRLPEDWLKEQCCLQTKKDRNGVQYLYIQ
;
A
#
# COMPACT_ATOMS: atom_id res chain seq x y z
N MET A 1 -9.76 -2.64 -16.54
CA MET A 1 -9.74 -1.84 -15.30
C MET A 1 -8.31 -1.75 -14.80
N GLN A 2 -7.69 -0.61 -14.92
CA GLN A 2 -6.37 -0.39 -14.34
C GLN A 2 -6.57 -0.19 -12.84
N GLN A 3 -6.12 -1.16 -12.04
CA GLN A 3 -5.92 -0.94 -10.62
C GLN A 3 -4.77 0.06 -10.49
N ALA A 4 -5.11 1.32 -10.18
CA ALA A 4 -4.11 2.28 -9.74
C ALA A 4 -3.36 1.64 -8.56
N ALA A 5 -2.03 1.64 -8.62
CA ALA A 5 -1.22 1.19 -7.51
C ALA A 5 -1.66 1.97 -6.28
N GLU A 6 -2.24 1.28 -5.30
CA GLU A 6 -2.68 1.85 -4.05
C GLU A 6 -1.43 2.32 -3.31
N VAL A 7 -1.24 3.64 -3.31
CA VAL A 7 -0.11 4.25 -2.61
C VAL A 7 -0.40 4.13 -1.12
N ASP A 8 0.54 3.57 -0.39
CA ASP A 8 0.44 3.40 1.06
C ASP A 8 0.58 4.77 1.76
N LEU A 9 -0.56 5.42 1.96
CA LEU A 9 -0.63 6.74 2.60
C LEU A 9 -0.11 6.71 4.04
N ASP A 10 -0.19 5.57 4.72
CA ASP A 10 0.26 5.41 6.10
C ASP A 10 1.77 5.63 6.27
N ARG A 11 2.53 5.48 5.18
CA ARG A 11 3.97 5.75 5.14
C ARG A 11 4.33 7.15 4.70
N LEU A 12 3.45 7.81 3.97
CA LEU A 12 3.70 9.12 3.39
C LEU A 12 3.22 10.26 4.28
N VAL A 13 2.10 10.07 4.97
CA VAL A 13 1.41 11.12 5.71
C VAL A 13 1.72 10.99 7.19
N ASP A 14 2.25 12.05 7.79
CA ASP A 14 2.28 12.17 9.25
C ASP A 14 0.91 12.63 9.76
N TYR A 15 0.04 11.67 10.03
CA TYR A 15 -1.32 11.91 10.50
C TYR A 15 -1.36 12.79 11.77
N LYS A 16 -0.40 12.61 12.67
CA LYS A 16 -0.32 13.40 13.89
C LYS A 16 -0.18 14.88 13.59
N THR A 17 0.77 15.26 12.75
CA THR A 17 1.00 16.66 12.38
C THR A 17 -0.18 17.23 11.62
N GLU A 18 -0.73 16.49 10.65
CA GLU A 18 -1.86 16.95 9.83
C GLU A 18 -3.13 17.17 10.67
N TYR A 19 -3.51 16.22 11.50
CA TYR A 19 -4.69 16.36 12.35
C TYR A 19 -4.52 17.41 13.46
N CYS A 20 -3.36 17.49 14.10
CA CYS A 20 -3.07 18.50 15.12
C CYS A 20 -3.11 19.94 14.57
N SER A 21 -2.80 20.16 13.31
CA SER A 21 -2.84 21.46 12.67
C SER A 21 -4.26 22.01 12.49
N VAL A 22 -5.23 21.11 12.35
CA VAL A 22 -6.64 21.43 12.03
C VAL A 22 -7.54 21.36 13.27
N ILE A 23 -7.34 20.33 14.10
CA ILE A 23 -8.23 20.05 15.24
C ILE A 23 -7.88 20.93 16.42
N LYS A 24 -8.82 21.77 16.82
CA LYS A 24 -8.67 22.66 17.99
C LYS A 24 -8.93 21.88 19.30
N LYS A 25 -8.26 22.32 20.38
CA LYS A 25 -8.39 21.74 21.72
C LYS A 25 -8.22 20.21 21.74
N HIS A 26 -7.29 19.71 20.92
CA HIS A 26 -7.03 18.27 20.85
C HIS A 26 -6.25 17.76 22.05
N LYS A 27 -6.48 16.51 22.40
CA LYS A 27 -5.73 15.73 23.38
C LYS A 27 -5.30 14.41 22.74
N ILE A 28 -4.04 14.06 22.91
CA ILE A 28 -3.50 12.78 22.42
C ILE A 28 -3.35 11.83 23.60
N THR A 29 -3.86 10.61 23.45
CA THR A 29 -3.74 9.54 24.43
C THR A 29 -3.30 8.26 23.68
N GLY A 30 -2.01 7.93 23.80
CA GLY A 30 -1.41 6.86 22.98
C GLY A 30 -1.46 7.20 21.50
N ASP A 31 -2.09 6.36 20.71
CA ASP A 31 -2.25 6.54 19.26
C ASP A 31 -3.60 7.18 18.88
N ASN A 32 -4.38 7.61 19.85
CA ASN A 32 -5.69 8.23 19.64
C ASN A 32 -5.64 9.74 19.94
N LEU A 33 -6.14 10.53 19.00
CA LEU A 33 -6.34 11.97 19.14
C LEU A 33 -7.83 12.25 19.29
N THR A 34 -8.20 13.03 20.29
CA THR A 34 -9.57 13.52 20.51
C THR A 34 -9.57 15.04 20.54
N GLY A 35 -10.60 15.67 20.03
CA GLY A 35 -10.70 17.13 19.99
C GLY A 35 -12.03 17.64 19.46
N LEU A 36 -12.09 18.94 19.17
CA LEU A 36 -13.28 19.55 18.57
C LEU A 36 -13.36 19.20 17.09
N CYS A 37 -14.53 18.85 16.62
CA CYS A 37 -14.75 18.57 15.21
C CYS A 37 -14.55 19.84 14.36
N PRO A 38 -13.79 19.78 13.25
CA PRO A 38 -13.59 20.94 12.38
C PRO A 38 -14.76 21.19 11.40
N PHE A 39 -15.72 20.27 11.32
CA PHE A 39 -16.78 20.29 10.31
C PHE A 39 -18.11 20.93 10.82
N HIS A 40 -18.26 21.06 12.13
CA HIS A 40 -19.39 21.71 12.76
C HIS A 40 -18.97 22.48 14.02
N ASP A 41 -19.87 23.31 14.58
CA ASP A 41 -19.60 24.02 15.84
C ASP A 41 -19.68 23.04 17.02
N ASP A 42 -18.55 22.40 17.32
CA ASP A 42 -18.42 21.40 18.36
C ASP A 42 -17.98 22.01 19.68
N ARG A 43 -18.67 21.66 20.78
CA ARG A 43 -18.38 22.13 22.14
C ARG A 43 -17.90 21.01 23.08
N ALA A 44 -17.97 19.76 22.63
CA ALA A 44 -17.86 18.59 23.50
C ALA A 44 -16.72 17.62 23.16
N ASN A 45 -15.76 17.99 22.30
CA ASN A 45 -14.70 17.09 21.83
C ASN A 45 -15.25 15.78 21.23
N SER A 46 -16.17 15.90 20.29
CA SER A 46 -16.84 14.76 19.66
C SER A 46 -16.02 14.09 18.54
N PHE A 47 -14.84 14.63 18.22
CA PHE A 47 -13.99 14.13 17.14
C PHE A 47 -12.88 13.23 17.68
N SER A 48 -12.73 12.06 17.10
CA SER A 48 -11.68 11.08 17.43
C SER A 48 -10.94 10.63 16.17
N VAL A 49 -9.63 10.43 16.29
CA VAL A 49 -8.76 9.98 15.20
C VAL A 49 -7.81 8.90 15.71
N ASP A 50 -7.68 7.82 14.97
CA ASP A 50 -6.59 6.86 15.13
C ASP A 50 -5.37 7.33 14.33
N LEU A 51 -4.31 7.70 15.02
CA LEU A 51 -3.09 8.23 14.40
C LEU A 51 -2.24 7.18 13.67
N LYS A 52 -2.52 5.89 13.85
CA LYS A 52 -1.85 4.81 13.11
C LYS A 52 -2.44 4.62 11.72
N THR A 53 -3.75 4.66 11.64
CA THR A 53 -4.49 4.33 10.41
C THR A 53 -5.03 5.56 9.70
N GLY A 54 -4.96 6.75 10.33
CA GLY A 54 -5.56 7.98 9.82
C GLY A 54 -7.10 7.96 9.78
N MET A 55 -7.74 6.97 10.41
CA MET A 55 -9.19 6.87 10.49
C MET A 55 -9.74 7.85 11.51
N TRP A 56 -10.80 8.55 11.14
CA TRP A 56 -11.47 9.52 12.00
C TRP A 56 -12.95 9.21 12.17
N HIS A 57 -13.52 9.66 13.27
CA HIS A 57 -14.95 9.56 13.57
C HIS A 57 -15.43 10.77 14.36
N CYS A 58 -16.57 11.33 13.98
CA CYS A 58 -17.29 12.36 14.73
C CYS A 58 -18.52 11.73 15.40
N PHE A 59 -18.51 11.66 16.71
CA PHE A 59 -19.62 11.07 17.49
C PHE A 59 -20.88 11.94 17.52
N ALA A 60 -20.77 13.24 17.25
CA ALA A 60 -21.92 14.14 17.23
C ALA A 60 -22.78 13.99 15.96
N GLU A 61 -22.14 13.74 14.82
CA GLU A 61 -22.80 13.58 13.53
C GLU A 61 -22.88 12.10 13.07
N ASP A 62 -22.26 11.19 13.84
CA ASP A 62 -22.13 9.78 13.52
C ASP A 62 -21.52 9.56 12.12
N GLU A 63 -20.49 10.34 11.80
CA GLU A 63 -19.80 10.33 10.52
C GLU A 63 -18.31 10.05 10.71
N GLY A 64 -17.72 9.30 9.78
CA GLY A 64 -16.30 8.97 9.85
C GLY A 64 -15.72 8.56 8.50
N GLY A 65 -14.42 8.35 8.48
CA GLY A 65 -13.73 7.91 7.27
C GLY A 65 -12.22 7.87 7.44
N ASN A 66 -11.52 7.81 6.33
CA ASN A 66 -10.07 7.83 6.28
C ASN A 66 -9.52 9.25 6.10
N PHE A 67 -8.19 9.40 6.09
CA PHE A 67 -7.54 10.70 5.91
C PHE A 67 -7.92 11.38 4.58
N VAL A 68 -8.14 10.64 3.51
CA VAL A 68 -8.55 11.20 2.22
C VAL A 68 -9.92 11.85 2.30
N THR A 69 -10.89 11.19 2.95
CA THR A 69 -12.24 11.74 3.16
C THR A 69 -12.22 12.95 4.10
N PHE A 70 -11.36 12.94 5.11
CA PHE A 70 -11.12 14.10 5.98
C PHE A 70 -10.61 15.30 5.18
N TYR A 71 -9.56 15.09 4.38
CA TYR A 71 -8.97 16.14 3.55
C TYR A 71 -9.95 16.67 2.52
N ALA A 72 -10.71 15.79 1.87
CA ALA A 72 -11.75 16.15 0.91
C ALA A 72 -12.83 17.03 1.54
N LYS A 73 -13.34 16.64 2.71
CA LYS A 73 -14.37 17.38 3.44
C LYS A 73 -13.87 18.74 3.94
N LEU A 74 -12.63 18.79 4.43
CA LEU A 74 -12.00 20.02 4.91
C LEU A 74 -11.83 21.08 3.82
N ASN A 75 -11.49 20.66 2.60
CA ASN A 75 -11.23 21.53 1.47
C ASN A 75 -12.41 21.65 0.49
N GLY A 76 -13.53 20.97 0.76
CA GLY A 76 -14.69 20.96 -0.14
C GLY A 76 -14.43 20.31 -1.50
N LEU A 77 -13.59 19.29 -1.52
CA LEU A 77 -13.15 18.57 -2.73
C LEU A 77 -13.86 17.21 -2.86
N ASP A 78 -13.84 16.68 -4.08
CA ASP A 78 -14.15 15.27 -4.29
C ASP A 78 -13.01 14.38 -3.78
N THR A 79 -13.33 13.15 -3.40
CA THR A 79 -12.38 12.19 -2.85
C THR A 79 -11.21 11.90 -3.81
N LYS A 80 -11.48 11.87 -5.12
CA LYS A 80 -10.45 11.66 -6.15
C LYS A 80 -9.50 12.83 -6.25
N GLU A 81 -10.03 14.05 -6.20
CA GLU A 81 -9.23 15.27 -6.24
C GLU A 81 -8.41 15.43 -4.96
N ALA A 82 -9.02 15.16 -3.81
CA ALA A 82 -8.32 15.15 -2.52
C ALA A 82 -7.15 14.16 -2.51
N TYR A 83 -7.37 12.95 -3.00
CA TYR A 83 -6.31 11.94 -3.11
C TYR A 83 -5.15 12.41 -4.00
N LYS A 84 -5.46 13.00 -5.14
CA LYS A 84 -4.46 13.56 -6.05
C LYS A 84 -3.64 14.68 -5.40
N GLN A 85 -4.29 15.63 -4.72
CA GLN A 85 -3.60 16.72 -4.01
C GLN A 85 -2.74 16.22 -2.86
N ILE A 86 -3.17 15.20 -2.14
CA ILE A 86 -2.36 14.55 -1.10
C ILE A 86 -1.11 13.93 -1.73
N LEU A 87 -1.22 13.22 -2.84
CA LEU A 87 -0.06 12.65 -3.54
C LEU A 87 0.90 13.73 -4.06
N GLU A 88 0.38 14.84 -4.58
CA GLU A 88 1.19 16.00 -4.99
C GLU A 88 1.92 16.64 -3.79
N LYS A 89 1.21 16.85 -2.68
CA LYS A 89 1.75 17.45 -1.46
C LYS A 89 2.91 16.63 -0.89
N TYR A 90 2.82 15.32 -0.91
CA TYR A 90 3.83 14.40 -0.36
C TYR A 90 4.82 13.89 -1.40
N GLY A 91 4.80 14.42 -2.63
CA GLY A 91 5.75 14.10 -3.69
C GLY A 91 5.57 12.71 -4.31
N ALA A 92 4.49 12.00 -4.00
CA ALA A 92 4.25 10.65 -4.49
C ALA A 92 3.91 10.57 -6.00
N LEU A 93 3.62 11.70 -6.65
CA LEU A 93 3.40 11.75 -8.11
C LEU A 93 4.70 11.81 -8.93
N ASN A 94 5.85 12.08 -8.31
CA ASN A 94 7.12 12.24 -9.01
C ASN A 94 7.99 10.99 -9.01
N GLU A 95 7.59 9.93 -8.35
CA GLU A 95 8.23 8.63 -8.50
C GLU A 95 7.23 7.66 -9.12
N PRO A 96 7.50 7.15 -10.33
CA PRO A 96 6.96 5.85 -10.69
C PRO A 96 7.59 4.87 -9.69
N GLN A 97 6.96 4.70 -8.54
CA GLN A 97 7.25 3.54 -7.71
C GLN A 97 6.71 2.31 -8.46
N GLU A 98 7.45 1.94 -9.51
CA GLU A 98 7.62 0.54 -9.73
C GLU A 98 8.23 0.02 -8.43
N LYS A 99 7.36 -0.49 -7.52
CA LYS A 99 7.82 -1.56 -6.64
C LYS A 99 8.55 -2.49 -7.59
N PRO A 100 9.84 -2.79 -7.38
CA PRO A 100 10.39 -3.92 -8.08
C PRO A 100 9.39 -5.01 -7.74
N LYS A 101 8.60 -5.39 -8.73
CA LYS A 101 8.01 -6.73 -8.72
C LYS A 101 9.27 -7.56 -8.52
N GLU A 102 9.52 -8.01 -7.29
CA GLU A 102 10.28 -9.22 -7.12
C GLU A 102 9.51 -10.22 -7.99
N LYS A 103 9.90 -10.24 -9.26
CA LYS A 103 9.73 -11.43 -10.04
C LYS A 103 10.53 -12.41 -9.23
N LYS A 104 9.84 -13.13 -8.32
CA LYS A 104 10.33 -14.43 -7.93
C LYS A 104 10.76 -15.01 -9.25
N PRO A 105 12.06 -15.31 -9.46
CA PRO A 105 12.48 -15.89 -10.73
C PRO A 105 11.55 -17.07 -10.92
N GLY A 106 10.57 -16.88 -11.81
CA GLY A 106 9.68 -17.96 -12.15
C GLY A 106 10.61 -19.04 -12.68
N LEU A 107 10.42 -20.28 -12.27
CA LEU A 107 11.10 -21.42 -12.85
C LEU A 107 11.01 -21.45 -14.39
N ASP A 108 10.27 -20.53 -14.97
CA ASP A 108 9.88 -20.43 -16.36
C ASP A 108 11.02 -20.13 -17.34
N HIS A 109 12.19 -19.74 -16.84
CA HIS A 109 13.34 -19.38 -17.68
C HIS A 109 14.60 -20.21 -17.42
N TYR A 110 14.52 -21.18 -16.51
CA TYR A 110 15.67 -22.03 -16.20
C TYR A 110 15.62 -23.37 -16.96
N THR A 111 16.76 -23.76 -17.51
CA THR A 111 16.99 -25.17 -17.89
C THR A 111 17.42 -25.96 -16.67
N VAL A 112 17.31 -27.30 -16.73
CA VAL A 112 17.79 -28.17 -15.62
C VAL A 112 19.26 -27.90 -15.30
N SER A 113 20.10 -27.69 -16.31
CA SER A 113 21.52 -27.38 -16.15
C SER A 113 21.77 -26.04 -15.46
N GLN A 114 21.02 -25.00 -15.79
CA GLN A 114 21.13 -23.68 -15.14
C GLN A 114 20.69 -23.73 -13.69
N TYR A 115 19.59 -24.44 -13.43
CA TYR A 115 19.10 -24.63 -12.06
C TYR A 115 20.08 -25.43 -11.20
N SER A 116 20.65 -26.51 -11.74
CA SER A 116 21.68 -27.32 -11.11
C SER A 116 22.92 -26.48 -10.74
N PHE A 117 23.40 -25.63 -11.65
CA PHE A 117 24.55 -24.78 -11.41
C PHE A 117 24.30 -23.74 -10.31
N GLU A 118 23.16 -23.05 -10.34
CA GLU A 118 22.83 -22.01 -9.37
C GLU A 118 22.62 -22.58 -7.96
N LYS A 119 21.98 -23.73 -7.84
CA LYS A 119 21.71 -24.40 -6.55
C LYS A 119 22.82 -25.34 -6.12
N ARG A 120 23.88 -25.49 -6.91
CA ARG A 120 25.01 -26.43 -6.66
C ARG A 120 24.53 -27.87 -6.39
N LEU A 121 23.52 -28.30 -7.13
CA LEU A 121 22.97 -29.65 -7.05
C LEU A 121 23.38 -30.47 -8.28
N PRO A 122 23.64 -31.78 -8.16
CA PRO A 122 23.92 -32.64 -9.31
C PRO A 122 22.73 -32.67 -10.28
N GLU A 123 22.99 -32.49 -11.55
CA GLU A 123 21.94 -32.47 -12.60
C GLU A 123 21.22 -33.82 -12.69
N ASP A 124 21.96 -34.91 -12.55
CA ASP A 124 21.41 -36.28 -12.58
C ASP A 124 20.44 -36.51 -11.41
N TRP A 125 20.79 -36.01 -10.23
CA TRP A 125 19.93 -36.09 -9.03
C TRP A 125 18.62 -35.30 -9.23
N LEU A 126 18.66 -34.15 -9.85
CA LEU A 126 17.47 -33.34 -10.17
C LEU A 126 16.54 -34.03 -11.14
N LYS A 127 17.07 -34.73 -12.14
CA LYS A 127 16.28 -35.51 -13.10
C LYS A 127 15.63 -36.73 -12.49
N GLU A 128 16.36 -37.45 -11.63
CA GLU A 128 15.89 -38.70 -11.03
C GLU A 128 14.95 -38.48 -9.84
N GLN A 129 15.31 -37.59 -8.91
CA GLN A 129 14.59 -37.43 -7.64
C GLN A 129 13.47 -36.40 -7.72
N CYS A 130 13.63 -35.34 -8.51
CA CYS A 130 12.67 -34.25 -8.62
C CYS A 130 11.83 -34.33 -9.90
N CYS A 131 12.05 -35.30 -10.78
CA CYS A 131 11.37 -35.43 -12.08
C CYS A 131 11.34 -34.10 -12.89
N LEU A 132 12.39 -33.30 -12.74
CA LEU A 132 12.50 -32.03 -13.44
C LEU A 132 12.93 -32.25 -14.88
N GLN A 133 12.17 -31.72 -15.81
CA GLN A 133 12.48 -31.75 -17.23
C GLN A 133 12.39 -30.36 -17.83
N THR A 134 13.10 -30.15 -18.94
CA THR A 134 13.04 -28.91 -19.72
C THR A 134 12.15 -29.12 -20.93
N LYS A 135 11.16 -28.25 -21.10
CA LYS A 135 10.27 -28.25 -22.27
C LYS A 135 10.38 -26.89 -22.99
N LYS A 136 10.15 -26.88 -24.29
CA LYS A 136 10.07 -25.64 -25.07
C LYS A 136 8.62 -25.32 -25.38
N ASP A 137 8.26 -24.06 -25.27
CA ASP A 137 6.98 -23.57 -25.75
C ASP A 137 6.98 -23.37 -27.30
N ARG A 138 5.84 -22.90 -27.83
CA ARG A 138 5.70 -22.63 -29.28
C ARG A 138 6.62 -21.51 -29.78
N ASN A 139 7.11 -20.65 -28.88
CA ASN A 139 8.01 -19.54 -29.18
C ASN A 139 9.49 -19.90 -28.97
N GLY A 140 9.79 -21.17 -28.63
CA GLY A 140 11.14 -21.66 -28.39
C GLY A 140 11.73 -21.36 -27.01
N VAL A 141 10.94 -20.78 -26.11
CA VAL A 141 11.37 -20.50 -24.75
C VAL A 141 11.39 -21.78 -23.94
N GLN A 142 12.51 -22.03 -23.26
CA GLN A 142 12.68 -23.21 -22.41
C GLN A 142 12.20 -22.94 -20.99
N TYR A 143 11.48 -23.87 -20.41
CA TYR A 143 11.02 -23.83 -19.03
C TYR A 143 11.12 -25.19 -18.33
N LEU A 144 11.28 -25.16 -17.02
CA LEU A 144 11.28 -26.36 -16.18
C LEU A 144 9.85 -26.76 -15.84
N TYR A 145 9.59 -28.07 -15.86
CA TYR A 145 8.34 -28.62 -15.34
C TYR A 145 8.59 -29.93 -14.58
N ILE A 146 7.69 -30.25 -13.69
CA ILE A 146 7.64 -31.50 -12.93
C ILE A 146 6.62 -32.40 -13.62
N GLN A 147 7.02 -33.62 -13.91
CA GLN A 147 6.15 -34.62 -14.52
C GLN A 147 5.28 -35.31 -13.48
#